data_1354f787476921f5a07cfe7b3847b8be
#
_entry.id   1354f787476921f5a07cfe7b3847b8be
#
_cell.length_a   1.000
_cell.length_b   1.000
_cell.length_c   1.000
_cell.angle_alpha   90.00
_cell.angle_beta   90.00
_cell.angle_gamma   90.00
#
_symmetry.space_group_name_H-M   'P 1'
#
loop_
_entity.id
_entity.type
_entity.pdbx_description
1 polymer ?
#
loop_
_entity_poly.entity_id
_entity_poly.type
_entity_poly.pdbx_seq_one_letter_code
_entity_poly.pdbx_strand_id
1 'polypeptide(L)'
;MSKFRILLLLFLLISANTAFPQAEDITKQFNDAYRAFQSLNQEGKPEESLEFAEKALDLGQSLFDENSETTAALSYNYSLNLMDVGQQKESAREFSKTVKIYTQVFGRDSESLASVYFDEGRANSRINARKSRRSFQRGINVIGDIYGTSSLNFADINVQAGIILSEEANLTIAERFFERALNIYENEFGRGNLYTALVNFHLGKYHFMNANVSKSESFLSNAIVGLQSLESKDDVDLELLAAARGLFDRLNEVEAVRDEYLREVARNNLEVARRNRAMRSQSQSSAPSQARSSSASASASSSPQ
;
A
#
# COMPACT_ATOMS: atom_id res chain seq x y z
N MET A 1 -11.06 -5.74 11.39
CA MET A 1 -11.09 -4.52 10.57
C MET A 1 -12.27 -4.54 9.60
N SER A 2 -13.48 -4.37 10.10
CA SER A 2 -14.72 -4.53 9.31
C SER A 2 -15.80 -3.52 9.70
N LYS A 3 -15.46 -2.25 10.01
CA LYS A 3 -16.46 -1.30 10.54
C LYS A 3 -16.77 -0.08 9.66
N PHE A 4 -16.26 -0.02 8.43
CA PHE A 4 -16.66 1.02 7.48
C PHE A 4 -17.41 0.45 6.26
N ARG A 5 -18.18 -0.62 6.47
CA ARG A 5 -19.26 -0.93 5.53
C ARG A 5 -20.40 0.00 5.90
N ILE A 6 -20.49 1.16 5.24
CA ILE A 6 -21.71 1.96 5.24
C ILE A 6 -22.75 1.11 4.51
N LEU A 7 -23.42 0.27 5.29
CA LEU A 7 -24.65 -0.38 4.87
C LEU A 7 -25.69 0.74 4.86
N LEU A 8 -25.82 1.44 3.75
CA LEU A 8 -26.93 2.34 3.53
C LEU A 8 -28.19 1.47 3.46
N LEU A 9 -28.79 1.24 4.65
CA LEU A 9 -30.10 0.60 4.79
C LEU A 9 -31.14 1.58 4.25
N LEU A 10 -31.28 1.62 2.92
CA LEU A 10 -32.43 2.25 2.29
C LEU A 10 -33.65 1.35 2.53
N PHE A 11 -34.38 1.65 3.62
CA PHE A 11 -35.75 1.19 3.78
C PHE A 11 -36.63 1.98 2.81
N LEU A 12 -36.67 1.60 1.55
CA LEU A 12 -37.66 2.05 0.59
C LEU A 12 -38.79 1.02 0.54
N LEU A 13 -39.78 1.22 1.46
CA LEU A 13 -41.13 0.74 1.20
C LEU A 13 -41.75 1.68 0.17
N ILE A 14 -41.65 1.31 -1.10
CA ILE A 14 -42.40 1.97 -2.16
C ILE A 14 -43.86 1.53 -1.96
N SER A 15 -44.66 2.40 -1.41
CA SER A 15 -46.15 2.27 -1.47
C SER A 15 -46.57 2.49 -2.92
N ALA A 16 -46.84 1.37 -3.61
CA ALA A 16 -47.36 1.36 -4.98
C ALA A 16 -48.70 2.11 -5.02
N ASN A 17 -48.72 3.23 -5.71
CA ASN A 17 -49.95 3.84 -6.17
C ASN A 17 -50.09 3.47 -7.65
N THR A 18 -51.04 2.61 -7.87
CA THR A 18 -51.59 1.96 -9.07
C THR A 18 -51.56 2.76 -10.36
N ALA A 19 -50.95 2.14 -11.44
CA ALA A 19 -51.44 2.31 -12.80
C ALA A 19 -51.01 1.26 -13.83
N PHE A 20 -49.97 0.42 -13.58
CA PHE A 20 -49.54 -0.58 -14.59
C PHE A 20 -49.17 -1.91 -13.93
N PRO A 21 -49.81 -3.05 -14.32
CA PRO A 21 -49.51 -4.39 -13.80
C PRO A 21 -48.05 -4.79 -14.01
N GLN A 22 -47.41 -4.27 -15.04
CA GLN A 22 -46.01 -4.54 -15.38
C GLN A 22 -45.02 -3.85 -14.45
N ALA A 23 -45.32 -2.66 -13.98
CA ALA A 23 -44.49 -1.93 -12.99
C ALA A 23 -44.58 -2.57 -11.58
N GLU A 24 -45.73 -3.11 -11.21
CA GLU A 24 -45.94 -3.83 -9.95
C GLU A 24 -45.10 -5.13 -9.92
N ASP A 25 -45.04 -5.86 -11.04
CA ASP A 25 -44.26 -7.08 -11.19
C ASP A 25 -42.76 -6.81 -11.12
N ILE A 26 -42.27 -5.78 -11.80
CA ILE A 26 -40.85 -5.35 -11.75
C ILE A 26 -40.47 -4.92 -10.33
N THR A 27 -41.32 -4.16 -9.63
CA THR A 27 -41.07 -3.72 -8.24
C THR A 27 -40.98 -4.91 -7.30
N LYS A 28 -41.84 -5.92 -7.47
CA LYS A 28 -41.78 -7.15 -6.70
C LYS A 28 -40.47 -7.91 -6.96
N GLN A 29 -40.13 -8.13 -8.23
CA GLN A 29 -38.88 -8.80 -8.60
C GLN A 29 -37.64 -8.10 -8.05
N PHE A 30 -37.61 -6.77 -8.09
CA PHE A 30 -36.55 -5.96 -7.49
C PHE A 30 -36.45 -6.20 -5.97
N ASN A 31 -37.58 -6.10 -5.27
CA ASN A 31 -37.61 -6.31 -3.82
C ASN A 31 -37.14 -7.72 -3.42
N ASP A 32 -37.56 -8.73 -4.17
CA ASP A 32 -37.17 -10.13 -3.94
C ASP A 32 -35.65 -10.32 -4.18
N ALA A 33 -35.13 -9.78 -5.30
CA ALA A 33 -33.70 -9.84 -5.59
C ALA A 33 -32.86 -9.10 -4.56
N TYR A 34 -33.28 -7.88 -4.18
CA TYR A 34 -32.54 -7.08 -3.20
C TYR A 34 -32.51 -7.72 -1.80
N ARG A 35 -33.64 -8.31 -1.36
CA ARG A 35 -33.68 -9.05 -0.09
C ARG A 35 -32.79 -10.29 -0.11
N ALA A 36 -32.82 -11.06 -1.21
CA ALA A 36 -31.96 -12.23 -1.38
C ALA A 36 -30.48 -11.83 -1.32
N PHE A 37 -30.10 -10.78 -2.06
CA PHE A 37 -28.76 -10.18 -1.98
C PHE A 37 -28.36 -9.84 -0.55
N GLN A 38 -29.21 -9.11 0.19
CA GLN A 38 -28.91 -8.70 1.56
C GLN A 38 -28.74 -9.90 2.50
N SER A 39 -29.64 -10.89 2.41
CA SER A 39 -29.59 -12.09 3.26
C SER A 39 -28.31 -12.88 3.02
N LEU A 40 -28.00 -13.19 1.76
CA LEU A 40 -26.81 -13.95 1.39
C LEU A 40 -25.50 -13.23 1.75
N ASN A 41 -25.50 -11.90 1.63
CA ASN A 41 -24.36 -11.09 2.04
C ASN A 41 -24.13 -11.11 3.55
N GLN A 42 -25.22 -11.08 4.34
CA GLN A 42 -25.16 -11.21 5.80
C GLN A 42 -24.70 -12.62 6.24
N GLU A 43 -25.06 -13.63 5.47
CA GLU A 43 -24.62 -15.02 5.68
C GLU A 43 -23.17 -15.26 5.26
N GLY A 44 -22.48 -14.28 4.64
CA GLY A 44 -21.11 -14.41 4.16
C GLY A 44 -20.99 -15.28 2.90
N LYS A 45 -22.01 -15.28 2.04
CA LYS A 45 -22.09 -16.04 0.79
C LYS A 45 -22.02 -15.11 -0.43
N PRO A 46 -20.89 -14.46 -0.69
CA PRO A 46 -20.77 -13.47 -1.75
C PRO A 46 -20.95 -14.06 -3.15
N GLU A 47 -20.55 -15.32 -3.39
CA GLU A 47 -20.71 -16.00 -4.68
C GLU A 47 -22.19 -16.20 -5.01
N GLU A 48 -23.00 -16.64 -4.04
CA GLU A 48 -24.43 -16.83 -4.23
C GLU A 48 -25.17 -15.48 -4.32
N SER A 49 -24.68 -14.44 -3.64
CA SER A 49 -25.32 -13.12 -3.63
C SER A 49 -25.07 -12.32 -4.92
N LEU A 50 -24.06 -12.67 -5.72
CA LEU A 50 -23.64 -11.90 -6.90
C LEU A 50 -24.73 -11.79 -7.96
N GLU A 51 -25.41 -12.88 -8.29
CA GLU A 51 -26.52 -12.91 -9.26
C GLU A 51 -27.67 -11.99 -8.80
N PHE A 52 -27.96 -12.00 -7.51
CA PHE A 52 -29.02 -11.14 -6.95
C PHE A 52 -28.60 -9.67 -6.89
N ALA A 53 -27.33 -9.37 -6.67
CA ALA A 53 -26.80 -8.01 -6.72
C ALA A 53 -26.90 -7.42 -8.15
N GLU A 54 -26.52 -8.19 -9.16
CA GLU A 54 -26.65 -7.81 -10.57
C GLU A 54 -28.12 -7.59 -10.95
N LYS A 55 -28.99 -8.57 -10.64
CA LYS A 55 -30.41 -8.48 -10.91
C LYS A 55 -31.07 -7.28 -10.23
N ALA A 56 -30.69 -6.99 -8.97
CA ALA A 56 -31.21 -5.83 -8.26
C ALA A 56 -30.75 -4.51 -8.91
N LEU A 57 -29.51 -4.45 -9.42
CA LEU A 57 -29.01 -3.29 -10.16
C LEU A 57 -29.78 -3.07 -11.46
N ASP A 58 -29.96 -4.13 -12.28
CA ASP A 58 -30.66 -4.04 -13.55
C ASP A 58 -32.11 -3.63 -13.39
N LEU A 59 -32.82 -4.26 -12.45
CA LEU A 59 -34.22 -3.90 -12.15
C LEU A 59 -34.31 -2.51 -11.52
N GLY A 60 -33.35 -2.15 -10.66
CA GLY A 60 -33.27 -0.82 -10.07
C GLY A 60 -33.07 0.29 -11.09
N GLN A 61 -32.21 0.09 -12.08
CA GLN A 61 -32.04 1.04 -13.21
C GLN A 61 -33.33 1.23 -14.05
N SER A 62 -34.22 0.23 -14.05
CA SER A 62 -35.50 0.33 -14.72
C SER A 62 -36.57 1.03 -13.89
N LEU A 63 -36.44 1.01 -12.55
CA LEU A 63 -37.43 1.56 -11.61
C LEU A 63 -37.07 2.96 -11.13
N PHE A 64 -35.79 3.27 -11.04
CA PHE A 64 -35.26 4.50 -10.50
C PHE A 64 -34.51 5.27 -11.57
N ASP A 65 -34.33 6.57 -11.35
CA ASP A 65 -33.49 7.40 -12.22
C ASP A 65 -32.03 6.87 -12.19
N GLU A 66 -31.36 6.91 -13.34
CA GLU A 66 -29.96 6.48 -13.50
C GLU A 66 -29.04 7.21 -12.49
N ASN A 67 -29.37 8.44 -12.13
CA ASN A 67 -28.64 9.29 -11.20
C ASN A 67 -29.38 9.46 -9.86
N SER A 68 -30.05 8.42 -9.39
CA SER A 68 -30.65 8.41 -8.05
C SER A 68 -29.71 7.84 -7.00
N GLU A 69 -29.95 8.20 -5.73
CA GLU A 69 -29.23 7.60 -4.60
C GLU A 69 -29.37 6.08 -4.56
N THR A 70 -30.56 5.57 -4.91
CA THR A 70 -30.82 4.13 -4.97
C THR A 70 -29.95 3.45 -6.02
N THR A 71 -29.91 3.97 -7.25
CA THR A 71 -29.06 3.44 -8.32
C THR A 71 -27.58 3.54 -7.96
N ALA A 72 -27.16 4.61 -7.31
CA ALA A 72 -25.81 4.76 -6.79
C ALA A 72 -25.45 3.63 -5.80
N ALA A 73 -26.32 3.39 -4.80
CA ALA A 73 -26.12 2.36 -3.79
C ALA A 73 -26.11 0.94 -4.39
N LEU A 74 -27.00 0.65 -5.34
CA LEU A 74 -27.04 -0.65 -6.04
C LEU A 74 -25.75 -0.88 -6.86
N SER A 75 -25.31 0.11 -7.62
CA SER A 75 -24.06 0.05 -8.39
C SER A 75 -22.85 -0.16 -7.49
N TYR A 76 -22.80 0.51 -6.33
CA TYR A 76 -21.74 0.34 -5.35
C TYR A 76 -21.74 -1.07 -4.75
N ASN A 77 -22.88 -1.56 -4.32
CA ASN A 77 -23.03 -2.90 -3.74
C ASN A 77 -22.63 -4.01 -4.73
N TYR A 78 -23.03 -3.89 -6.00
CA TYR A 78 -22.62 -4.82 -7.03
C TYR A 78 -21.11 -4.79 -7.27
N SER A 79 -20.52 -3.59 -7.31
CA SER A 79 -19.06 -3.42 -7.47
C SER A 79 -18.28 -4.06 -6.32
N LEU A 80 -18.76 -3.92 -5.06
CA LEU A 80 -18.17 -4.55 -3.89
C LEU A 80 -18.30 -6.07 -3.94
N ASN A 81 -19.47 -6.58 -4.31
CA ASN A 81 -19.71 -8.01 -4.37
C ASN A 81 -18.79 -8.69 -5.42
N LEU A 82 -18.62 -8.07 -6.60
CA LEU A 82 -17.66 -8.50 -7.60
C LEU A 82 -16.22 -8.56 -7.04
N MET A 83 -15.85 -7.60 -6.18
CA MET A 83 -14.53 -7.62 -5.54
C MET A 83 -14.41 -8.73 -4.51
N ASP A 84 -15.45 -8.98 -3.72
CA ASP A 84 -15.49 -10.02 -2.68
C ASP A 84 -15.39 -11.45 -3.29
N VAL A 85 -15.97 -11.67 -4.47
CA VAL A 85 -15.85 -12.96 -5.21
C VAL A 85 -14.58 -13.06 -6.06
N GLY A 86 -13.68 -12.05 -6.00
CA GLY A 86 -12.42 -12.07 -6.73
C GLY A 86 -12.52 -11.74 -8.22
N GLN A 87 -13.66 -11.25 -8.72
CA GLN A 87 -13.84 -10.77 -10.10
C GLN A 87 -13.27 -9.33 -10.24
N GLN A 88 -11.95 -9.20 -10.05
CA GLN A 88 -11.28 -7.92 -9.93
C GLN A 88 -11.43 -6.99 -11.15
N LYS A 89 -11.38 -7.55 -12.38
CA LYS A 89 -11.47 -6.75 -13.60
C LYS A 89 -12.87 -6.16 -13.78
N GLU A 90 -13.87 -6.97 -13.52
CA GLU A 90 -15.29 -6.60 -13.57
C GLU A 90 -15.59 -5.58 -12.48
N SER A 91 -15.18 -5.83 -11.26
CA SER A 91 -15.27 -4.91 -10.12
C SER A 91 -14.64 -3.54 -10.45
N ALA A 92 -13.41 -3.52 -10.96
CA ALA A 92 -12.73 -2.28 -11.34
C ALA A 92 -13.44 -1.49 -12.44
N ARG A 93 -14.15 -2.19 -13.33
CA ARG A 93 -14.96 -1.57 -14.39
C ARG A 93 -16.26 -0.98 -13.82
N GLU A 94 -16.93 -1.73 -12.95
CA GLU A 94 -18.17 -1.28 -12.30
C GLU A 94 -17.91 -0.12 -11.34
N PHE A 95 -16.85 -0.15 -10.53
CA PHE A 95 -16.46 1.00 -9.72
C PHE A 95 -16.24 2.28 -10.54
N SER A 96 -15.75 2.16 -11.77
CA SER A 96 -15.59 3.35 -12.65
C SER A 96 -16.91 3.95 -13.10
N LYS A 97 -17.97 3.14 -13.22
CA LYS A 97 -19.35 3.60 -13.46
C LYS A 97 -19.93 4.19 -12.17
N THR A 98 -19.75 3.48 -11.04
CA THR A 98 -20.18 3.91 -9.72
C THR A 98 -19.62 5.30 -9.35
N VAL A 99 -18.33 5.57 -9.60
CA VAL A 99 -17.72 6.89 -9.40
C VAL A 99 -18.47 7.98 -10.18
N LYS A 100 -18.91 7.72 -11.42
CA LYS A 100 -19.65 8.70 -12.22
C LYS A 100 -21.01 8.98 -11.59
N ILE A 101 -21.75 7.94 -11.22
CA ILE A 101 -23.05 8.04 -10.59
C ILE A 101 -22.93 8.82 -9.28
N TYR A 102 -22.01 8.44 -8.40
CA TYR A 102 -21.77 9.12 -7.11
C TYR A 102 -21.39 10.59 -7.30
N THR A 103 -20.58 10.91 -8.31
CA THR A 103 -20.22 12.30 -8.61
C THR A 103 -21.44 13.13 -9.03
N GLN A 104 -22.38 12.53 -9.75
CA GLN A 104 -23.60 13.21 -10.19
C GLN A 104 -24.62 13.36 -9.06
N VAL A 105 -24.78 12.33 -8.24
CA VAL A 105 -25.76 12.27 -7.15
C VAL A 105 -25.31 13.09 -5.95
N PHE A 106 -24.09 12.90 -5.49
CA PHE A 106 -23.61 13.45 -4.21
C PHE A 106 -22.64 14.62 -4.37
N GLY A 107 -22.25 14.94 -5.62
CA GLY A 107 -21.25 15.98 -5.86
C GLY A 107 -19.79 15.49 -5.72
N ARG A 108 -18.85 16.41 -6.03
CA ARG A 108 -17.42 16.08 -6.06
C ARG A 108 -16.79 16.07 -4.67
N ASP A 109 -17.39 16.76 -3.73
CA ASP A 109 -16.85 17.03 -2.39
C ASP A 109 -17.64 16.26 -1.33
N SER A 110 -18.07 15.03 -1.64
CA SER A 110 -18.79 14.17 -0.71
C SER A 110 -17.93 13.06 -0.14
N GLU A 111 -18.08 12.78 1.14
CA GLU A 111 -17.42 11.67 1.83
C GLU A 111 -17.77 10.31 1.21
N SER A 112 -19.04 10.16 0.78
CA SER A 112 -19.49 8.96 0.08
C SER A 112 -18.71 8.72 -1.21
N LEU A 113 -18.42 9.77 -1.98
CA LEU A 113 -17.58 9.65 -3.19
C LEU A 113 -16.14 9.32 -2.84
N ALA A 114 -15.59 9.85 -1.74
CA ALA A 114 -14.25 9.47 -1.28
C ALA A 114 -14.15 7.97 -1.00
N SER A 115 -15.17 7.39 -0.33
CA SER A 115 -15.24 5.94 -0.06
C SER A 115 -15.22 5.12 -1.36
N VAL A 116 -16.02 5.55 -2.36
CA VAL A 116 -16.03 4.88 -3.69
C VAL A 116 -14.66 4.96 -4.38
N TYR A 117 -13.95 6.10 -4.27
CA TYR A 117 -12.59 6.22 -4.80
C TYR A 117 -11.61 5.26 -4.12
N PHE A 118 -11.73 5.04 -2.80
CA PHE A 118 -10.88 4.07 -2.10
C PHE A 118 -11.12 2.64 -2.58
N ASP A 119 -12.39 2.25 -2.73
CA ASP A 119 -12.72 0.92 -3.23
C ASP A 119 -12.39 0.73 -4.71
N GLU A 120 -12.56 1.78 -5.55
CA GLU A 120 -12.01 1.78 -6.92
C GLU A 120 -10.48 1.61 -6.91
N GLY A 121 -9.80 2.23 -5.96
CA GLY A 121 -8.36 2.07 -5.73
C GLY A 121 -7.99 0.64 -5.40
N ARG A 122 -8.72 0.00 -4.49
CA ARG A 122 -8.55 -1.42 -4.10
C ARG A 122 -8.80 -2.36 -5.27
N ALA A 123 -9.91 -2.18 -5.97
CA ALA A 123 -10.25 -3.01 -7.14
C ALA A 123 -9.20 -2.93 -8.25
N ASN A 124 -8.50 -1.80 -8.37
CA ASN A 124 -7.45 -1.60 -9.38
C ASN A 124 -6.04 -1.96 -8.89
N SER A 125 -5.82 -2.26 -7.62
CA SER A 125 -4.48 -2.42 -7.02
C SER A 125 -3.61 -3.44 -7.75
N ARG A 126 -4.16 -4.62 -8.05
CA ARG A 126 -3.48 -5.72 -8.76
C ARG A 126 -3.56 -5.65 -10.28
N ILE A 127 -4.46 -4.81 -10.83
CA ILE A 127 -4.73 -4.79 -12.28
C ILE A 127 -4.07 -3.58 -12.93
N ASN A 128 -4.18 -2.42 -12.32
CA ASN A 128 -3.72 -1.15 -12.86
C ASN A 128 -3.23 -0.22 -11.75
N ALA A 129 -1.97 -0.38 -11.38
CA ALA A 129 -1.31 0.40 -10.34
C ALA A 129 -1.44 1.92 -10.52
N ARG A 130 -1.40 2.42 -11.77
CA ARG A 130 -1.57 3.85 -12.04
C ARG A 130 -2.98 4.32 -11.72
N LYS A 131 -4.00 3.52 -12.06
CA LYS A 131 -5.40 3.85 -11.78
C LYS A 131 -5.67 3.75 -10.28
N SER A 132 -5.21 2.67 -9.64
CA SER A 132 -5.27 2.51 -8.18
C SER A 132 -4.77 3.74 -7.45
N ARG A 133 -3.54 4.17 -7.75
CA ARG A 133 -2.94 5.39 -7.16
C ARG A 133 -3.80 6.64 -7.38
N ARG A 134 -4.34 6.84 -8.59
CA ARG A 134 -5.17 8.01 -8.90
C ARG A 134 -6.45 8.01 -8.08
N SER A 135 -7.07 6.85 -7.92
CA SER A 135 -8.30 6.72 -7.17
C SER A 135 -8.07 6.97 -5.68
N PHE A 136 -7.03 6.40 -5.08
CA PHE A 136 -6.63 6.74 -3.70
C PHE A 136 -6.33 8.23 -3.53
N GLN A 137 -5.55 8.84 -4.45
CA GLN A 137 -5.25 10.27 -4.36
C GLN A 137 -6.51 11.14 -4.47
N ARG A 138 -7.49 10.77 -5.30
CA ARG A 138 -8.76 11.49 -5.42
C ARG A 138 -9.55 11.40 -4.12
N GLY A 139 -9.71 10.20 -3.55
CA GLY A 139 -10.40 10.02 -2.27
C GLY A 139 -9.75 10.80 -1.15
N ILE A 140 -8.41 10.77 -1.06
CA ILE A 140 -7.64 11.52 -0.07
C ILE A 140 -7.82 13.04 -0.27
N ASN A 141 -7.84 13.53 -1.50
CA ASN A 141 -8.06 14.96 -1.75
C ASN A 141 -9.45 15.38 -1.26
N VAL A 142 -10.50 14.61 -1.57
CA VAL A 142 -11.86 14.89 -1.08
C VAL A 142 -11.91 14.94 0.45
N ILE A 143 -11.28 13.99 1.13
CA ILE A 143 -11.21 14.01 2.61
C ILE A 143 -10.43 15.22 3.12
N GLY A 144 -9.32 15.58 2.44
CA GLY A 144 -8.55 16.77 2.78
C GLY A 144 -9.33 18.07 2.57
N ASP A 145 -10.15 18.15 1.53
CA ASP A 145 -11.01 19.30 1.25
C ASP A 145 -12.15 19.44 2.27
N ILE A 146 -12.71 18.32 2.75
CA ILE A 146 -13.79 18.31 3.76
C ILE A 146 -13.28 18.60 5.16
N TYR A 147 -12.24 17.90 5.60
CA TYR A 147 -11.79 17.89 7.01
C TYR A 147 -10.49 18.66 7.25
N GLY A 148 -9.81 19.07 6.18
CA GLY A 148 -8.47 19.66 6.25
C GLY A 148 -7.35 18.61 6.21
N THR A 149 -6.23 19.00 5.61
CA THR A 149 -5.06 18.11 5.40
C THR A 149 -4.23 17.84 6.65
N SER A 150 -4.59 18.45 7.78
CA SER A 150 -3.97 18.22 9.09
C SER A 150 -4.90 17.51 10.07
N SER A 151 -6.08 17.07 9.61
CA SER A 151 -7.05 16.40 10.47
C SER A 151 -6.69 14.93 10.72
N LEU A 152 -7.19 14.38 11.83
CA LEU A 152 -7.06 12.95 12.15
C LEU A 152 -7.75 12.08 11.10
N ASN A 153 -8.91 12.49 10.58
CA ASN A 153 -9.60 11.80 9.51
C ASN A 153 -8.70 11.67 8.25
N PHE A 154 -7.97 12.74 7.93
CA PHE A 154 -7.02 12.71 6.82
C PHE A 154 -5.85 11.77 7.10
N ALA A 155 -5.34 11.72 8.34
CA ALA A 155 -4.30 10.79 8.74
C ALA A 155 -4.78 9.33 8.64
N ASP A 156 -5.95 9.00 9.20
CA ASP A 156 -6.52 7.66 9.17
C ASP A 156 -6.66 7.11 7.75
N ILE A 157 -7.17 7.92 6.84
CA ILE A 157 -7.33 7.55 5.44
C ILE A 157 -5.98 7.36 4.73
N ASN A 158 -4.96 8.16 5.07
CA ASN A 158 -3.61 7.96 4.55
C ASN A 158 -3.01 6.63 5.06
N VAL A 159 -3.23 6.25 6.33
CA VAL A 159 -2.80 4.94 6.84
C VAL A 159 -3.45 3.80 6.08
N GLN A 160 -4.78 3.85 5.90
CA GLN A 160 -5.51 2.81 5.17
C GLN A 160 -5.02 2.67 3.73
N ALA A 161 -4.85 3.79 3.01
CA ALA A 161 -4.31 3.79 1.66
C ALA A 161 -2.88 3.23 1.62
N GLY A 162 -2.04 3.60 2.58
CA GLY A 162 -0.68 3.09 2.72
C GLY A 162 -0.64 1.58 2.93
N ILE A 163 -1.48 1.03 3.81
CA ILE A 163 -1.59 -0.42 4.06
C ILE A 163 -1.97 -1.17 2.78
N ILE A 164 -3.05 -0.75 2.11
CA ILE A 164 -3.53 -1.41 0.90
C ILE A 164 -2.46 -1.37 -0.20
N LEU A 165 -1.83 -0.23 -0.41
CA LEU A 165 -0.81 -0.08 -1.45
C LEU A 165 0.49 -0.84 -1.12
N SER A 166 0.87 -0.98 0.15
CA SER A 166 2.04 -1.76 0.55
C SER A 166 1.82 -3.25 0.36
N GLU A 167 0.63 -3.76 0.63
CA GLU A 167 0.28 -5.17 0.48
C GLU A 167 0.17 -5.60 -1.00
N GLU A 168 -0.19 -4.69 -1.87
CA GLU A 168 -0.46 -4.94 -3.29
C GLU A 168 0.73 -4.62 -4.22
N ALA A 169 1.95 -4.55 -3.68
CA ALA A 169 3.21 -4.34 -4.42
C ALA A 169 3.42 -2.95 -5.06
N ASN A 170 2.67 -1.93 -4.67
CA ASN A 170 2.86 -0.54 -5.11
C ASN A 170 3.69 0.27 -4.11
N LEU A 171 4.81 -0.27 -3.73
CA LEU A 171 5.60 0.09 -2.55
C LEU A 171 6.03 1.56 -2.48
N THR A 172 6.50 2.17 -3.57
CA THR A 172 7.04 3.54 -3.54
C THR A 172 6.01 4.64 -3.19
N ILE A 173 4.74 4.34 -3.29
CA ILE A 173 3.67 5.29 -3.01
C ILE A 173 3.15 5.14 -1.59
N ALA A 174 3.17 3.92 -1.04
CA ALA A 174 2.72 3.64 0.31
C ALA A 174 3.48 4.47 1.36
N GLU A 175 4.80 4.63 1.18
CA GLU A 175 5.66 5.44 2.04
C GLU A 175 5.12 6.86 2.23
N ARG A 176 4.73 7.53 1.15
CA ARG A 176 4.22 8.91 1.22
C ARG A 176 2.92 9.04 2.00
N PHE A 177 2.05 8.05 1.92
CA PHE A 177 0.80 8.05 2.67
C PHE A 177 1.08 7.85 4.17
N PHE A 178 1.94 6.90 4.50
CA PHE A 178 2.37 6.69 5.88
C PHE A 178 3.10 7.91 6.46
N GLU A 179 4.02 8.56 5.71
CA GLU A 179 4.73 9.75 6.17
C GLU A 179 3.78 10.92 6.46
N ARG A 180 2.73 11.12 5.64
CA ARG A 180 1.72 12.15 5.91
C ARG A 180 0.96 11.86 7.20
N ALA A 181 0.51 10.64 7.39
CA ALA A 181 -0.18 10.22 8.59
C ALA A 181 0.71 10.35 9.83
N LEU A 182 1.97 9.89 9.74
CA LEU A 182 2.94 9.99 10.81
C LEU A 182 3.13 11.42 11.28
N ASN A 183 3.31 12.34 10.34
CA ASN A 183 3.48 13.76 10.66
C ASN A 183 2.28 14.34 11.43
N ILE A 184 1.06 13.97 11.04
CA ILE A 184 -0.15 14.44 11.72
C ILE A 184 -0.25 13.85 13.12
N TYR A 185 -0.06 12.53 13.26
CA TYR A 185 -0.14 11.87 14.57
C TYR A 185 0.98 12.29 15.52
N GLU A 186 2.21 12.51 15.03
CA GLU A 186 3.30 13.03 15.85
C GLU A 186 3.01 14.45 16.37
N ASN A 187 2.39 15.30 15.54
CA ASN A 187 2.01 16.66 15.93
C ASN A 187 0.86 16.68 16.94
N GLU A 188 -0.11 15.78 16.81
CA GLU A 188 -1.30 15.73 17.66
C GLU A 188 -1.06 14.99 18.97
N PHE A 189 -0.40 13.83 18.91
CA PHE A 189 -0.28 12.92 20.04
C PHE A 189 1.14 12.69 20.55
N GLY A 190 2.15 13.18 19.82
CA GLY A 190 3.55 12.88 20.10
C GLY A 190 3.98 11.46 19.68
N ARG A 191 5.25 11.15 19.94
CA ARG A 191 5.91 9.91 19.46
C ARG A 191 5.55 8.66 20.26
N GLY A 192 5.12 8.80 21.50
CA GLY A 192 4.80 7.69 22.41
C GLY A 192 3.34 7.22 22.34
N ASN A 193 2.62 7.51 21.27
CA ASN A 193 1.21 7.19 21.13
C ASN A 193 1.01 5.97 20.23
N LEU A 194 -0.10 5.24 20.43
CA LEU A 194 -0.45 4.04 19.66
C LEU A 194 -0.54 4.33 18.14
N TYR A 195 -1.19 5.41 17.73
CA TYR A 195 -1.35 5.76 16.31
C TYR A 195 -0.01 6.03 15.63
N THR A 196 0.87 6.77 16.33
CA THR A 196 2.24 7.02 15.86
C THR A 196 3.05 5.72 15.78
N ALA A 197 2.93 4.86 16.79
CA ALA A 197 3.60 3.55 16.82
C ALA A 197 3.12 2.63 15.69
N LEU A 198 1.81 2.59 15.43
CA LEU A 198 1.22 1.81 14.34
C LEU A 198 1.77 2.23 12.97
N VAL A 199 1.84 3.53 12.72
CA VAL A 199 2.40 4.03 11.43
C VAL A 199 3.88 3.74 11.31
N ASN A 200 4.64 3.90 12.40
CA ASN A 200 6.06 3.52 12.44
C ASN A 200 6.24 2.01 12.15
N PHE A 201 5.38 1.14 12.69
CA PHE A 201 5.40 -0.29 12.36
C PHE A 201 5.19 -0.54 10.86
N HIS A 202 4.20 0.10 10.24
CA HIS A 202 3.95 -0.06 8.81
C HIS A 202 5.08 0.48 7.95
N LEU A 203 5.69 1.61 8.30
CA LEU A 203 6.89 2.13 7.64
C LEU A 203 8.09 1.18 7.82
N GLY A 204 8.29 0.66 9.01
CA GLY A 204 9.33 -0.33 9.28
C GLY A 204 9.15 -1.61 8.44
N LYS A 205 7.94 -2.16 8.41
CA LYS A 205 7.56 -3.30 7.56
C LYS A 205 7.77 -3.01 6.08
N TYR A 206 7.37 -1.83 5.62
CA TYR A 206 7.57 -1.38 4.25
C TYR A 206 9.06 -1.36 3.86
N HIS A 207 9.90 -0.75 4.69
CA HIS A 207 11.34 -0.68 4.43
C HIS A 207 12.03 -2.04 4.55
N PHE A 208 11.56 -2.93 5.46
CA PHE A 208 12.01 -4.30 5.54
C PHE A 208 11.80 -5.05 4.21
N MET A 209 10.59 -4.96 3.65
CA MET A 209 10.26 -5.60 2.37
C MET A 209 11.06 -5.03 1.19
N ASN A 210 11.51 -3.78 1.28
CA ASN A 210 12.34 -3.12 0.27
C ASN A 210 13.84 -3.22 0.53
N ALA A 211 14.27 -4.08 1.46
CA ALA A 211 15.66 -4.25 1.85
C ALA A 211 16.38 -2.96 2.28
N ASN A 212 15.63 -1.96 2.75
CA ASN A 212 16.20 -0.74 3.32
C ASN A 212 16.37 -0.91 4.84
N VAL A 213 17.46 -1.59 5.19
CA VAL A 213 17.75 -2.04 6.56
C VAL A 213 17.75 -0.88 7.56
N SER A 214 18.49 0.20 7.29
CA SER A 214 18.64 1.31 8.21
C SER A 214 17.32 2.06 8.51
N LYS A 215 16.50 2.29 7.48
CA LYS A 215 15.18 2.90 7.69
C LYS A 215 14.23 1.94 8.40
N SER A 216 14.28 0.64 8.05
CA SER A 216 13.47 -0.38 8.72
C SER A 216 13.77 -0.44 10.20
N GLU A 217 15.04 -0.51 10.57
CA GLU A 217 15.50 -0.51 11.96
C GLU A 217 15.00 0.70 12.73
N SER A 218 15.18 1.90 12.17
CA SER A 218 14.75 3.15 12.80
C SER A 218 13.24 3.17 13.06
N PHE A 219 12.42 2.83 12.07
CA PHE A 219 10.97 2.84 12.22
C PHE A 219 10.46 1.73 13.14
N LEU A 220 11.02 0.50 13.07
CA LEU A 220 10.65 -0.58 13.98
C LEU A 220 11.04 -0.27 15.42
N SER A 221 12.21 0.33 15.64
CA SER A 221 12.62 0.79 16.97
C SER A 221 11.64 1.82 17.53
N ASN A 222 11.25 2.83 16.74
CA ASN A 222 10.27 3.82 17.15
C ASN A 222 8.90 3.19 17.49
N ALA A 223 8.45 2.22 16.68
CA ALA A 223 7.22 1.48 16.95
C ALA A 223 7.29 0.72 18.28
N ILE A 224 8.39 -0.01 18.52
CA ILE A 224 8.61 -0.79 19.75
C ILE A 224 8.62 0.13 20.97
N VAL A 225 9.38 1.23 20.93
CA VAL A 225 9.45 2.20 22.02
C VAL A 225 8.08 2.82 22.30
N GLY A 226 7.36 3.25 21.26
CA GLY A 226 6.02 3.81 21.39
C GLY A 226 5.04 2.83 22.03
N LEU A 227 4.99 1.58 21.56
CA LEU A 227 4.12 0.54 22.12
C LEU A 227 4.50 0.13 23.55
N GLN A 228 5.78 0.16 23.88
CA GLN A 228 6.24 -0.11 25.25
C GLN A 228 5.85 0.98 26.24
N SER A 229 5.77 2.23 25.80
CA SER A 229 5.44 3.39 26.64
C SER A 229 3.95 3.53 26.94
N LEU A 230 3.07 2.76 26.31
CA LEU A 230 1.63 2.79 26.60
C LEU A 230 1.36 2.35 28.04
N GLU A 231 0.58 3.15 28.77
CA GLU A 231 0.21 2.86 30.18
C GLU A 231 -0.64 1.60 30.30
N SER A 232 -1.55 1.38 29.35
CA SER A 232 -2.38 0.18 29.25
C SER A 232 -2.22 -0.40 27.86
N LYS A 233 -2.14 -1.72 27.76
CA LYS A 233 -2.01 -2.47 26.52
C LYS A 233 -3.12 -3.49 26.45
N ASP A 234 -3.88 -3.45 25.37
CA ASP A 234 -4.81 -4.52 25.03
C ASP A 234 -4.11 -5.64 24.24
N ASP A 235 -4.85 -6.70 23.91
CA ASP A 235 -4.30 -7.85 23.17
C ASP A 235 -3.78 -7.43 21.78
N VAL A 236 -4.43 -6.44 21.13
CA VAL A 236 -4.03 -5.94 19.81
C VAL A 236 -2.70 -5.18 19.90
N ASP A 237 -2.50 -4.39 20.96
CA ASP A 237 -1.26 -3.67 21.22
C ASP A 237 -0.10 -4.65 21.47
N LEU A 238 -0.36 -5.72 22.19
CA LEU A 238 0.63 -6.78 22.48
C LEU A 238 0.98 -7.57 21.21
N GLU A 239 0.01 -7.89 20.37
CA GLU A 239 0.25 -8.55 19.08
C GLU A 239 1.08 -7.65 18.15
N LEU A 240 0.76 -6.36 18.08
CA LEU A 240 1.51 -5.40 17.28
C LEU A 240 2.96 -5.25 17.77
N LEU A 241 3.14 -5.19 19.10
CA LEU A 241 4.48 -5.16 19.72
C LEU A 241 5.28 -6.43 19.40
N ALA A 242 4.65 -7.60 19.49
CA ALA A 242 5.29 -8.88 19.16
C ALA A 242 5.68 -8.93 17.66
N ALA A 243 4.80 -8.47 16.78
CA ALA A 243 5.08 -8.39 15.34
C ALA A 243 6.24 -7.43 15.03
N ALA A 244 6.28 -6.26 15.68
CA ALA A 244 7.36 -5.28 15.50
C ALA A 244 8.72 -5.85 15.96
N ARG A 245 8.76 -6.51 17.12
CA ARG A 245 9.96 -7.18 17.61
C ARG A 245 10.42 -8.32 16.71
N GLY A 246 9.49 -9.17 16.25
CA GLY A 246 9.82 -10.26 15.36
C GLY A 246 10.39 -9.81 14.00
N LEU A 247 9.97 -8.65 13.49
CA LEU A 247 10.57 -8.04 12.30
C LEU A 247 11.95 -7.45 12.60
N PHE A 248 12.11 -6.80 13.75
CA PHE A 248 13.38 -6.21 14.19
C PHE A 248 14.45 -7.28 14.42
N ASP A 249 14.10 -8.40 15.06
CA ASP A 249 15.01 -9.52 15.29
C ASP A 249 15.48 -10.15 13.97
N ARG A 250 14.56 -10.36 13.02
CA ARG A 250 14.91 -10.84 11.67
C ARG A 250 15.82 -9.88 10.90
N LEU A 251 15.67 -8.58 11.11
CA LEU A 251 16.52 -7.58 10.50
C LEU A 251 17.96 -7.70 11.03
N ASN A 252 18.13 -7.86 12.33
CA ASN A 252 19.43 -8.06 13.00
C ASN A 252 20.12 -9.34 12.54
N GLU A 253 19.38 -10.43 12.33
CA GLU A 253 19.91 -11.69 11.78
C GLU A 253 20.44 -11.48 10.36
N VAL A 254 19.70 -10.79 9.50
CA VAL A 254 20.12 -10.48 8.12
C VAL A 254 21.36 -9.59 8.11
N GLU A 255 21.45 -8.60 9.00
CA GLU A 255 22.64 -7.76 9.14
C GLU A 255 23.86 -8.56 9.59
N ALA A 256 23.70 -9.42 10.58
CA ALA A 256 24.78 -10.27 11.08
C ALA A 256 25.37 -11.17 9.98
N VAL A 257 24.50 -11.82 9.18
CA VAL A 257 24.92 -12.64 8.04
C VAL A 257 25.64 -11.81 6.96
N ARG A 258 25.10 -10.62 6.64
CA ARG A 258 25.74 -9.70 5.69
C ARG A 258 27.12 -9.26 6.15
N ASP A 259 27.26 -8.90 7.42
CA ASP A 259 28.51 -8.44 8.00
C ASP A 259 29.56 -9.57 8.05
N GLU A 260 29.15 -10.79 8.33
CA GLU A 260 30.03 -11.97 8.26
C GLU A 260 30.51 -12.20 6.82
N TYR A 261 29.60 -12.16 5.85
CA TYR A 261 29.95 -12.26 4.42
C TYR A 261 30.94 -11.18 3.99
N LEU A 262 30.72 -9.93 4.37
CA LEU A 262 31.62 -8.82 4.04
C LEU A 262 33.01 -8.98 4.68
N ARG A 263 33.07 -9.48 5.91
CA ARG A 263 34.35 -9.81 6.59
C ARG A 263 35.08 -10.93 5.87
N GLU A 264 34.38 -11.94 5.37
CA GLU A 264 34.95 -13.02 4.60
C GLU A 264 35.49 -12.55 3.26
N VAL A 265 34.73 -11.76 2.50
CA VAL A 265 35.17 -11.12 1.25
C VAL A 265 36.41 -10.26 1.48
N ALA A 266 36.44 -9.46 2.54
CA ALA A 266 37.61 -8.65 2.88
C ALA A 266 38.85 -9.51 3.19
N ARG A 267 38.69 -10.62 3.94
CA ARG A 267 39.78 -11.58 4.20
C ARG A 267 40.33 -12.20 2.92
N ASN A 268 39.44 -12.65 2.04
CA ASN A 268 39.82 -13.26 0.76
C ASN A 268 40.56 -12.26 -0.14
N ASN A 269 40.10 -11.02 -0.23
CA ASN A 269 40.77 -9.96 -1.00
C ASN A 269 42.14 -9.63 -0.43
N LEU A 270 42.32 -9.60 0.88
CA LEU A 270 43.60 -9.39 1.53
C LEU A 270 44.58 -10.54 1.23
N GLU A 271 44.12 -11.78 1.23
CA GLU A 271 44.90 -12.95 0.90
C GLU A 271 45.38 -12.95 -0.56
N VAL A 272 44.48 -12.62 -1.49
CA VAL A 272 44.83 -12.43 -2.91
C VAL A 272 45.85 -11.32 -3.07
N ALA A 273 45.71 -10.20 -2.39
CA ALA A 273 46.68 -9.10 -2.42
C ALA A 273 48.05 -9.52 -1.88
N ARG A 274 48.10 -10.32 -0.80
CA ARG A 274 49.35 -10.89 -0.25
C ARG A 274 50.01 -11.84 -1.22
N ARG A 275 49.28 -12.76 -1.87
CA ARG A 275 49.79 -13.68 -2.89
C ARG A 275 50.35 -12.92 -4.10
N ASN A 276 49.65 -11.92 -4.57
CA ASN A 276 50.10 -11.07 -5.68
C ASN A 276 51.37 -10.28 -5.34
N ARG A 277 51.51 -9.78 -4.10
CA ARG A 277 52.72 -9.11 -3.65
C ARG A 277 53.90 -10.08 -3.56
N ALA A 278 53.69 -11.29 -3.04
CA ALA A 278 54.72 -12.33 -2.97
C ALA A 278 55.21 -12.77 -4.37
N MET A 279 54.29 -12.95 -5.32
CA MET A 279 54.64 -13.27 -6.70
C MET A 279 55.45 -12.15 -7.36
N ARG A 280 55.13 -10.88 -7.15
CA ARG A 280 55.90 -9.74 -7.66
C ARG A 280 57.30 -9.66 -7.05
N SER A 281 57.48 -9.94 -5.77
CA SER A 281 58.80 -9.96 -5.13
C SER A 281 59.66 -11.11 -5.63
N GLN A 282 59.08 -12.29 -5.91
CA GLN A 282 59.80 -13.41 -6.51
C GLN A 282 60.22 -13.13 -7.95
N SER A 283 59.40 -12.50 -8.76
CA SER A 283 59.71 -12.12 -10.12
C SER A 283 60.80 -11.03 -10.20
N GLN A 284 60.90 -10.16 -9.21
CA GLN A 284 61.97 -9.17 -9.12
C GLN A 284 63.30 -9.75 -8.64
N SER A 285 63.30 -10.80 -7.82
CA SER A 285 64.52 -11.47 -7.36
C SER A 285 65.11 -12.48 -8.38
N SER A 286 64.33 -12.93 -9.35
CA SER A 286 64.72 -13.82 -10.42
C SER A 286 65.07 -13.10 -11.70
N ALA A 287 65.12 -11.78 -11.77
CA ALA A 287 65.61 -11.03 -12.90
C ALA A 287 67.18 -11.15 -12.97
N PRO A 288 67.75 -11.66 -14.04
CA PRO A 288 69.23 -11.81 -14.14
C PRO A 288 69.85 -10.41 -14.15
N SER A 289 70.90 -10.26 -13.31
CA SER A 289 71.80 -9.10 -13.32
C SER A 289 72.56 -9.05 -14.65
N GLN A 290 71.97 -8.53 -15.69
CA GLN A 290 72.69 -8.25 -16.92
C GLN A 290 73.11 -6.78 -16.95
N ALA A 291 74.45 -6.68 -17.01
CA ALA A 291 75.25 -5.63 -17.64
C ALA A 291 75.27 -4.26 -16.93
N ARG A 292 76.16 -4.18 -15.94
CA ARG A 292 77.03 -3.04 -15.84
C ARG A 292 78.40 -3.48 -16.30
N SER A 293 78.70 -3.37 -17.59
CA SER A 293 80.06 -3.30 -18.06
C SER A 293 80.11 -2.56 -19.39
N SER A 294 81.07 -1.63 -19.42
CA SER A 294 81.66 -0.94 -20.60
C SER A 294 80.66 0.07 -21.25
N SER A 295 81.05 1.33 -21.36
CA SER A 295 82.33 1.82 -21.84
C SER A 295 82.57 3.29 -21.47
N ALA A 296 83.73 3.47 -20.88
CA ALA A 296 84.39 4.77 -20.89
C ALA A 296 85.12 4.96 -22.22
N SER A 297 85.37 6.17 -22.61
CA SER A 297 86.24 6.71 -23.69
C SER A 297 85.49 7.09 -24.97
N ALA A 298 85.56 8.28 -25.44
CA ALA A 298 86.56 9.20 -25.84
C ALA A 298 85.83 10.50 -26.25
N SER A 299 86.13 11.64 -25.68
CA SER A 299 87.01 12.70 -26.16
C SER A 299 86.63 13.40 -27.45
N ALA A 300 86.42 14.67 -27.29
CA ALA A 300 87.10 15.81 -27.95
C ALA A 300 86.43 16.45 -29.19
N SER A 301 86.25 17.78 -29.03
CA SER A 301 86.45 18.82 -30.07
C SER A 301 85.26 18.98 -31.06
N SER A 302 84.69 20.10 -31.31
CA SER A 302 85.21 21.43 -31.51
C SER A 302 84.01 22.34 -31.76
N SER A 303 83.97 23.51 -31.17
CA SER A 303 83.25 24.73 -31.66
C SER A 303 84.07 25.27 -32.86
N PRO A 304 83.68 26.32 -33.61
CA PRO A 304 82.44 27.14 -33.58
C PRO A 304 81.89 27.47 -35.00
N GLN A 305 80.75 27.90 -35.13
CA GLN A 305 80.31 29.19 -35.68
C GLN A 305 78.75 29.29 -35.58
#